data_71c2d0c6d0cae01a83f034ed779f5155
#
_entry.id   71c2d0c6d0cae01a83f034ed779f5155
#
_cell.length_a   1.000
_cell.length_b   1.000
_cell.length_c   1.000
_cell.angle_alpha   90.00
_cell.angle_beta   90.00
_cell.angle_gamma   90.00
#
_symmetry.space_group_name_H-M   'P 1'
#
loop_
_entity.id
_entity.type
_entity.pdbx_description
1 polymer ?
#
loop_
_entity_poly.entity_id
_entity_poly.type
_entity_poly.pdbx_seq_one_letter_code
_entity_poly.pdbx_strand_id
1 'polypeptide(L)'
;MEKVPEYHIKNLKITPLYDQSSVMIQLEDAAGRKDIDYDVTVTARTMWPLKTAGRTGRPCMVRIPHMRNWSPEDPFLYDVHIKMGNDSVESYFAMRKIEVKNDKNGIPRIFLNNKPYFQKGVLDQGYWPDGLYTPPCDEAMIYDIQKMKDLGFNMIRKHIKIEPQRWYYHCDRIGMLVWQDMVNGGREYKSWYVTWLATAMEGTHIRAKDTRLHLMGRQDPTGQKQFESEMKETIRRLYNHPSVVTWVIFNEGWGQFKTRKMTDIALAEDHTRLIDSASGWFDQGCGDIKSIHDYFFPLNITPEKRVTALTEFGGYSLQIPKHSMYEKDIYGYKIFKRKKISAERMKN
;
A
#
# COMPACT_ATOMS: atom_id res chain seq x y z
N MET A 1 10.27 26.20 -8.44
CA MET A 1 10.95 25.75 -9.69
C MET A 1 12.40 25.52 -9.35
N GLU A 2 12.91 24.35 -9.64
CA GLU A 2 14.32 23.99 -9.49
C GLU A 2 15.02 24.10 -10.84
N LYS A 3 16.25 24.63 -10.84
CA LYS A 3 17.07 24.70 -12.04
C LYS A 3 17.83 23.40 -12.18
N VAL A 4 17.51 22.61 -13.20
CA VAL A 4 18.13 21.31 -13.47
C VAL A 4 19.15 21.43 -14.61
N PRO A 5 20.22 20.62 -14.63
CA PRO A 5 21.15 20.52 -15.74
C PRO A 5 20.47 20.01 -17.02
N GLU A 6 21.11 20.18 -18.16
CA GLU A 6 20.65 19.62 -19.44
C GLU A 6 20.50 18.09 -19.35
N TYR A 7 21.45 17.43 -18.71
CA TYR A 7 21.40 16.00 -18.36
C TYR A 7 20.95 15.89 -16.91
N HIS A 8 19.71 15.44 -16.70
CA HIS A 8 19.19 15.23 -15.35
C HIS A 8 18.36 13.96 -15.24
N ILE A 9 18.32 13.44 -14.04
CA ILE A 9 17.63 12.20 -13.69
C ILE A 9 16.13 12.49 -13.61
N LYS A 10 15.34 11.81 -14.44
CA LYS A 10 13.89 11.92 -14.44
C LYS A 10 13.25 10.91 -13.49
N ASN A 11 13.74 9.68 -13.51
CA ASN A 11 13.15 8.59 -12.75
C ASN A 11 14.23 7.64 -12.25
N LEU A 12 14.03 7.15 -11.04
CA LEU A 12 14.89 6.19 -10.36
C LEU A 12 14.01 5.05 -9.84
N LYS A 13 14.24 3.84 -10.36
CA LYS A 13 13.59 2.62 -9.89
C LYS A 13 14.61 1.73 -9.19
N ILE A 14 14.35 1.42 -7.91
CA ILE A 14 15.22 0.58 -7.07
C ILE A 14 14.47 -0.68 -6.70
N THR A 15 14.96 -1.83 -7.15
CA THR A 15 14.31 -3.14 -6.92
C THR A 15 15.22 -4.04 -6.09
N PRO A 16 14.88 -4.30 -4.83
CA PRO A 16 15.58 -5.30 -4.02
C PRO A 16 15.38 -6.70 -4.60
N LEU A 17 16.49 -7.38 -4.89
CA LEU A 17 16.53 -8.79 -5.28
C LEU A 17 16.96 -9.61 -4.06
N TYR A 18 16.05 -9.75 -3.13
CA TYR A 18 16.28 -10.24 -1.77
C TYR A 18 17.04 -11.57 -1.74
N ASP A 19 16.54 -12.57 -2.50
CA ASP A 19 17.12 -13.92 -2.51
C ASP A 19 18.52 -13.96 -3.16
N GLN A 20 18.89 -12.91 -3.91
CA GLN A 20 20.22 -12.75 -4.52
C GLN A 20 21.16 -11.85 -3.70
N SER A 21 20.69 -11.33 -2.55
CA SER A 21 21.43 -10.33 -1.76
C SER A 21 21.94 -9.17 -2.63
N SER A 22 21.09 -8.66 -3.50
CA SER A 22 21.45 -7.63 -4.49
C SER A 22 20.30 -6.64 -4.64
N VAL A 23 20.63 -5.46 -5.15
CA VAL A 23 19.65 -4.46 -5.57
C VAL A 23 19.87 -4.11 -7.03
N MET A 24 18.77 -3.99 -7.77
CA MET A 24 18.77 -3.53 -9.16
C MET A 24 18.36 -2.06 -9.21
N ILE A 25 19.18 -1.24 -9.82
CA ILE A 25 18.95 0.20 -10.01
C ILE A 25 18.74 0.46 -11.49
N GLN A 26 17.65 1.13 -11.82
CA GLN A 26 17.33 1.55 -13.18
C GLN A 26 17.09 3.06 -13.19
N LEU A 27 17.77 3.73 -14.10
CA LEU A 27 17.76 5.19 -14.21
C LEU A 27 17.24 5.61 -15.59
N GLU A 28 16.38 6.62 -15.59
CA GLU A 28 15.89 7.26 -16.80
C GLU A 28 16.37 8.72 -16.84
N ASP A 29 16.95 9.12 -17.96
CA ASP A 29 17.25 10.51 -18.28
C ASP A 29 15.99 11.25 -18.72
N ALA A 30 15.90 12.54 -18.42
CA ALA A 30 14.71 13.35 -18.70
C ALA A 30 14.36 13.46 -20.21
N ALA A 31 15.35 13.40 -21.08
CA ALA A 31 15.15 13.38 -22.53
C ALA A 31 15.01 11.96 -23.09
N GLY A 32 15.01 10.92 -22.23
CA GLY A 32 14.89 9.52 -22.63
C GLY A 32 16.15 8.95 -23.32
N ARG A 33 17.29 9.62 -23.16
CA ARG A 33 18.56 9.17 -23.72
C ARG A 33 19.07 7.91 -23.03
N LYS A 34 19.62 7.00 -23.80
CA LYS A 34 20.19 5.74 -23.31
C LYS A 34 21.72 5.81 -23.30
N ASP A 35 22.33 4.86 -22.57
CA ASP A 35 23.77 4.67 -22.50
C ASP A 35 24.56 5.87 -21.94
N ILE A 36 23.91 6.75 -21.14
CA ILE A 36 24.59 7.78 -20.35
C ILE A 36 25.15 7.13 -19.09
N ASP A 37 26.46 7.31 -18.86
CA ASP A 37 27.14 6.79 -17.70
C ASP A 37 26.69 7.51 -16.41
N TYR A 38 26.53 6.77 -15.32
CA TYR A 38 26.29 7.30 -14.00
C TYR A 38 26.99 6.48 -12.93
N ASP A 39 27.35 7.13 -11.83
CA ASP A 39 27.96 6.50 -10.66
C ASP A 39 26.89 6.24 -9.60
N VAL A 40 27.00 5.11 -8.92
CA VAL A 40 26.16 4.71 -7.79
C VAL A 40 27.05 4.47 -6.58
N THR A 41 26.71 5.10 -5.47
CA THR A 41 27.32 4.83 -4.16
C THR A 41 26.23 4.39 -3.19
N VAL A 42 26.36 3.19 -2.65
CA VAL A 42 25.47 2.66 -1.59
C VAL A 42 26.20 2.71 -0.27
N THR A 43 25.56 3.28 0.75
CA THR A 43 26.12 3.38 2.11
C THR A 43 25.10 2.89 3.15
N ALA A 44 25.63 2.49 4.29
CA ALA A 44 24.84 2.24 5.50
C ALA A 44 25.76 2.37 6.72
N ARG A 45 25.19 2.59 7.91
CA ARG A 45 25.95 2.80 9.15
C ARG A 45 26.95 1.67 9.49
N THR A 46 26.69 0.47 8.98
CA THR A 46 27.43 -0.76 9.35
C THR A 46 28.25 -1.34 8.22
N MET A 47 28.44 -0.61 7.10
CA MET A 47 29.18 -1.11 5.95
C MET A 47 30.03 -0.03 5.27
N TRP A 48 31.12 -0.46 4.64
CA TRP A 48 31.90 0.40 3.76
C TRP A 48 31.10 0.78 2.51
N PRO A 49 31.28 1.99 1.97
CA PRO A 49 30.61 2.42 0.76
C PRO A 49 30.85 1.43 -0.39
N LEU A 50 29.76 0.96 -1.01
CA LEU A 50 29.83 0.18 -2.25
C LEU A 50 29.69 1.14 -3.42
N LYS A 51 30.66 1.12 -4.31
CA LYS A 51 30.69 1.97 -5.50
C LYS A 51 30.58 1.11 -6.75
N THR A 52 29.73 1.53 -7.68
CA THR A 52 29.59 0.92 -9.00
C THR A 52 29.19 1.97 -10.01
N ALA A 53 29.24 1.63 -11.30
CA ALA A 53 28.77 2.49 -12.37
C ALA A 53 27.68 1.77 -13.17
N GLY A 54 26.77 2.54 -13.74
CA GLY A 54 25.69 2.05 -14.59
C GLY A 54 25.52 2.90 -15.83
N ARG A 55 24.56 2.51 -16.66
CA ARG A 55 24.15 3.27 -17.85
C ARG A 55 22.64 3.41 -17.93
N THR A 56 22.15 4.59 -18.31
CA THR A 56 20.72 4.81 -18.52
C THR A 56 20.14 3.81 -19.51
N GLY A 57 18.91 3.35 -19.25
CA GLY A 57 18.25 2.33 -20.07
C GLY A 57 18.75 0.89 -19.84
N ARG A 58 19.73 0.66 -18.96
CA ARG A 58 20.22 -0.69 -18.56
C ARG A 58 20.14 -0.88 -17.05
N PRO A 59 19.81 -2.10 -16.57
CA PRO A 59 19.85 -2.40 -15.14
C PRO A 59 21.29 -2.34 -14.60
N CYS A 60 21.48 -1.66 -13.48
CA CYS A 60 22.73 -1.68 -12.71
C CYS A 60 22.52 -2.55 -11.47
N MET A 61 23.34 -3.59 -11.32
CA MET A 61 23.25 -4.54 -10.21
C MET A 61 24.28 -4.21 -9.15
N VAL A 62 23.84 -4.06 -7.90
CA VAL A 62 24.72 -3.86 -6.74
C VAL A 62 24.53 -5.02 -5.76
N ARG A 63 25.58 -5.80 -5.52
CA ARG A 63 25.55 -6.84 -4.50
C ARG A 63 25.69 -6.21 -3.12
N ILE A 64 24.86 -6.63 -2.16
CA ILE A 64 24.86 -6.16 -0.77
C ILE A 64 25.42 -7.29 0.12
N PRO A 65 26.72 -7.27 0.45
CA PRO A 65 27.31 -8.29 1.31
C PRO A 65 26.73 -8.18 2.72
N HIS A 66 26.46 -9.35 3.35
CA HIS A 66 25.90 -9.39 4.70
C HIS A 66 24.68 -8.49 4.89
N MET A 67 23.74 -8.54 3.90
CA MET A 67 22.57 -7.68 3.91
C MET A 67 21.80 -7.75 5.22
N ARG A 68 21.40 -6.58 5.74
CA ARG A 68 20.48 -6.44 6.85
C ARG A 68 19.07 -6.23 6.29
N ASN A 69 18.12 -7.01 6.78
CA ASN A 69 16.75 -6.97 6.32
C ASN A 69 16.00 -5.78 6.92
N TRP A 70 15.02 -5.30 6.19
CA TRP A 70 14.03 -4.38 6.71
C TRP A 70 12.80 -5.15 7.21
N SER A 71 12.34 -4.82 8.39
CA SER A 71 11.04 -5.25 8.93
C SER A 71 10.46 -4.16 9.83
N PRO A 72 9.19 -4.23 10.25
CA PRO A 72 8.65 -3.31 11.25
C PRO A 72 9.43 -3.26 12.56
N GLU A 73 10.06 -4.35 12.95
CA GLU A 73 10.87 -4.45 14.18
C GLU A 73 12.29 -3.92 13.99
N ASP A 74 12.80 -3.96 12.77
CA ASP A 74 14.14 -3.48 12.40
C ASP A 74 14.10 -2.77 11.03
N PRO A 75 13.66 -1.50 11.00
CA PRO A 75 13.46 -0.75 9.76
C PRO A 75 14.78 -0.20 9.19
N PHE A 76 15.67 -1.12 8.80
CA PHE A 76 16.98 -0.76 8.31
C PHE A 76 16.94 -0.28 6.86
N LEU A 77 17.46 0.92 6.62
CA LEU A 77 17.55 1.55 5.31
C LEU A 77 19.00 1.66 4.86
N TYR A 78 19.22 1.49 3.56
CA TYR A 78 20.48 1.75 2.85
C TYR A 78 20.35 3.06 2.10
N ASP A 79 21.30 3.97 2.24
CA ASP A 79 21.35 5.21 1.49
C ASP A 79 21.97 4.98 0.11
N VAL A 80 21.43 5.67 -0.89
CA VAL A 80 21.93 5.61 -2.27
C VAL A 80 22.19 7.03 -2.76
N HIS A 81 23.40 7.26 -3.22
CA HIS A 81 23.77 8.48 -3.94
C HIS A 81 24.07 8.12 -5.39
N ILE A 82 23.40 8.81 -6.32
CA ILE A 82 23.58 8.62 -7.77
C ILE A 82 24.05 9.94 -8.37
N LYS A 83 25.11 9.87 -9.19
CA LYS A 83 25.63 11.00 -9.92
C LYS A 83 25.63 10.73 -11.42
N MET A 84 24.99 11.61 -12.19
CA MET A 84 24.94 11.56 -13.65
C MET A 84 25.36 12.91 -14.23
N GLY A 85 26.59 12.99 -14.70
CA GLY A 85 27.18 14.27 -15.14
C GLY A 85 27.20 15.30 -14.00
N ASN A 86 26.50 16.41 -14.18
CA ASN A 86 26.37 17.49 -13.18
C ASN A 86 25.12 17.35 -12.29
N ASP A 87 24.31 16.31 -12.49
CA ASP A 87 23.15 16.02 -11.66
C ASP A 87 23.45 14.96 -10.62
N SER A 88 22.83 15.09 -9.45
CA SER A 88 22.96 14.11 -8.38
C SER A 88 21.65 13.95 -7.60
N VAL A 89 21.34 12.72 -7.23
CA VAL A 89 20.14 12.37 -6.47
C VAL A 89 20.53 11.53 -5.27
N GLU A 90 20.01 11.90 -4.11
CA GLU A 90 20.05 11.09 -2.90
C GLU A 90 18.72 10.36 -2.74
N SER A 91 18.82 9.08 -2.42
CA SER A 91 17.67 8.21 -2.22
C SER A 91 18.01 7.11 -1.21
N TYR A 92 17.10 6.19 -1.01
CA TYR A 92 17.31 5.03 -0.12
C TYR A 92 16.57 3.80 -0.64
N PHE A 93 16.91 2.65 -0.09
CA PHE A 93 16.16 1.40 -0.27
C PHE A 93 16.28 0.51 0.96
N ALA A 94 15.53 -0.55 0.96
CA ALA A 94 15.64 -1.60 1.97
C ALA A 94 15.67 -2.99 1.34
N MET A 95 16.39 -3.92 1.98
CA MET A 95 16.37 -5.32 1.60
C MET A 95 15.16 -5.99 2.26
N ARG A 96 14.10 -6.19 1.47
CA ARG A 96 12.82 -6.72 1.91
C ARG A 96 12.18 -7.56 0.80
N LYS A 97 11.54 -8.66 1.19
CA LYS A 97 10.71 -9.51 0.33
C LYS A 97 9.35 -9.76 0.98
N ILE A 98 8.29 -9.58 0.22
CA ILE A 98 6.92 -9.97 0.60
C ILE A 98 6.40 -10.97 -0.42
N GLU A 99 5.77 -12.05 0.03
CA GLU A 99 5.27 -13.10 -0.83
C GLU A 99 4.17 -13.92 -0.16
N VAL A 100 3.43 -14.67 -0.94
CA VAL A 100 2.50 -15.69 -0.44
C VAL A 100 3.14 -17.06 -0.58
N LYS A 101 3.16 -17.80 0.52
CA LYS A 101 3.56 -19.21 0.57
C LYS A 101 2.60 -20.02 1.45
N ASN A 102 2.53 -21.31 1.22
CA ASN A 102 1.84 -22.20 2.14
C ASN A 102 2.67 -22.42 3.40
N ASP A 103 2.00 -22.36 4.55
CA ASP A 103 2.59 -22.76 5.81
C ASP A 103 2.73 -24.31 5.88
N LYS A 104 3.24 -24.81 7.01
CA LYS A 104 3.42 -26.27 7.25
C LYS A 104 2.14 -27.09 7.19
N ASN A 105 0.98 -26.43 7.27
CA ASN A 105 -0.34 -27.07 7.20
C ASN A 105 -0.98 -26.92 5.81
N GLY A 106 -0.25 -26.38 4.82
CA GLY A 106 -0.75 -26.14 3.48
C GLY A 106 -1.64 -24.91 3.35
N ILE A 107 -1.69 -24.04 4.36
CA ILE A 107 -2.53 -22.85 4.38
C ILE A 107 -1.73 -21.66 3.81
N PRO A 108 -2.25 -20.94 2.79
CA PRO A 108 -1.59 -19.75 2.25
C PRO A 108 -1.44 -18.66 3.31
N ARG A 109 -0.23 -18.15 3.49
CA ARG A 109 0.12 -17.08 4.42
C ARG A 109 0.97 -16.02 3.75
N ILE A 110 0.95 -14.83 4.30
CA ILE A 110 1.90 -13.77 3.94
C ILE A 110 3.22 -14.04 4.65
N PHE A 111 4.31 -13.98 3.89
CA PHE A 111 5.67 -14.10 4.38
C PHE A 111 6.41 -12.77 4.15
N LEU A 112 7.07 -12.29 5.19
CA LEU A 112 8.03 -11.19 5.12
C LEU A 112 9.43 -11.78 5.33
N ASN A 113 10.33 -11.53 4.37
CA ASN A 113 11.71 -12.01 4.44
C ASN A 113 11.81 -13.53 4.70
N ASN A 114 11.02 -14.31 3.95
CA ASN A 114 10.93 -15.77 4.06
C ASN A 114 10.38 -16.32 5.39
N LYS A 115 9.76 -15.48 6.25
CA LYS A 115 9.14 -15.90 7.50
C LYS A 115 7.64 -15.55 7.49
N PRO A 116 6.76 -16.44 7.98
CA PRO A 116 5.35 -16.10 8.14
C PRO A 116 5.21 -14.82 8.97
N TYR A 117 4.44 -13.86 8.49
CA TYR A 117 4.29 -12.57 9.15
C TYR A 117 2.83 -12.17 9.25
N PHE A 118 2.33 -12.10 10.49
CA PHE A 118 0.96 -11.71 10.76
C PHE A 118 0.85 -10.18 10.80
N GLN A 119 0.02 -9.62 9.91
CA GLN A 119 -0.20 -8.21 9.81
C GLN A 119 -1.41 -7.80 10.65
N LYS A 120 -1.18 -6.91 11.62
CA LYS A 120 -2.19 -6.29 12.49
C LYS A 120 -2.29 -4.84 12.12
N GLY A 121 -3.39 -4.45 11.49
CA GLY A 121 -3.50 -3.13 10.90
C GLY A 121 -4.70 -2.33 11.34
N VAL A 122 -4.65 -1.05 11.00
CA VAL A 122 -5.74 -0.09 11.12
C VAL A 122 -6.03 0.52 9.76
N LEU A 123 -7.29 0.88 9.54
CA LEU A 123 -7.71 1.68 8.39
C LEU A 123 -7.41 3.15 8.68
N ASP A 124 -6.73 3.82 7.75
CA ASP A 124 -6.39 5.24 7.85
C ASP A 124 -6.87 5.99 6.61
N GLN A 125 -7.86 6.83 6.78
CA GLN A 125 -8.42 7.67 5.72
C GLN A 125 -7.64 8.97 5.53
N GLY A 126 -6.77 9.35 6.47
CA GLY A 126 -5.86 10.48 6.37
C GLY A 126 -6.55 11.85 6.35
N TYR A 127 -7.64 12.02 7.09
CA TYR A 127 -8.27 13.32 7.28
C TYR A 127 -7.69 14.06 8.48
N TRP A 128 -7.50 15.36 8.30
CA TRP A 128 -6.97 16.27 9.31
C TRP A 128 -7.98 17.37 9.68
N PRO A 129 -8.09 17.74 10.95
CA PRO A 129 -9.09 18.72 11.39
C PRO A 129 -8.98 20.08 10.71
N ASP A 130 -7.77 20.55 10.46
CA ASP A 130 -7.44 21.86 9.92
C ASP A 130 -7.09 21.86 8.43
N GLY A 131 -6.49 20.78 7.92
CA GLY A 131 -6.03 20.67 6.54
C GLY A 131 -6.85 19.75 5.64
N LEU A 132 -7.89 19.10 6.16
CA LEU A 132 -8.72 18.07 5.49
C LEU A 132 -7.85 16.94 4.91
N TYR A 133 -7.41 17.05 3.67
CA TYR A 133 -6.53 16.06 3.02
C TYR A 133 -5.04 16.30 3.25
N THR A 134 -4.66 17.46 3.77
CA THR A 134 -3.26 17.85 3.95
C THR A 134 -2.87 17.80 5.42
N PRO A 135 -1.85 17.03 5.80
CA PRO A 135 -1.36 17.02 7.16
C PRO A 135 -0.76 18.41 7.52
N PRO A 136 -0.91 18.87 8.75
CA PRO A 136 -0.43 20.21 9.14
C PRO A 136 1.10 20.31 9.14
N CYS A 137 1.79 19.23 9.48
CA CYS A 137 3.26 19.16 9.51
C CYS A 137 3.74 17.70 9.52
N ASP A 138 5.04 17.49 9.41
CA ASP A 138 5.65 16.15 9.44
C ASP A 138 5.51 15.48 10.80
N GLU A 139 5.60 16.25 11.88
CA GLU A 139 5.45 15.75 13.26
C GLU A 139 4.08 15.13 13.50
N ALA A 140 3.02 15.67 12.89
CA ALA A 140 1.68 15.10 12.97
C ALA A 140 1.61 13.73 12.29
N MET A 141 2.19 13.61 11.09
CA MET A 141 2.28 12.32 10.38
C MET A 141 3.10 11.30 11.20
N ILE A 142 4.24 11.71 11.72
CA ILE A 142 5.11 10.87 12.55
C ILE A 142 4.37 10.42 13.81
N TYR A 143 3.65 11.33 14.46
CA TYR A 143 2.87 11.03 15.67
C TYR A 143 1.84 9.93 15.42
N ASP A 144 1.05 10.03 14.35
CA ASP A 144 0.03 9.03 14.03
C ASP A 144 0.66 7.66 13.76
N ILE A 145 1.70 7.60 12.92
CA ILE A 145 2.40 6.35 12.59
C ILE A 145 2.99 5.72 13.86
N GLN A 146 3.71 6.54 14.67
CA GLN A 146 4.34 6.05 15.89
C GLN A 146 3.30 5.60 16.91
N LYS A 147 2.19 6.33 17.03
CA LYS A 147 1.11 5.98 17.95
C LYS A 147 0.45 4.66 17.60
N MET A 148 0.22 4.38 16.32
CA MET A 148 -0.29 3.07 15.90
C MET A 148 0.71 1.96 16.23
N LYS A 149 2.00 2.20 16.01
CA LYS A 149 3.06 1.25 16.36
C LYS A 149 3.12 0.98 17.87
N ASP A 150 3.04 2.01 18.69
CA ASP A 150 3.03 1.92 20.18
C ASP A 150 1.81 1.13 20.69
N LEU A 151 0.70 1.17 19.98
CA LEU A 151 -0.50 0.38 20.26
C LEU A 151 -0.39 -1.07 19.82
N GLY A 152 0.73 -1.46 19.19
CA GLY A 152 1.02 -2.83 18.76
C GLY A 152 0.56 -3.18 17.36
N PHE A 153 0.16 -2.20 16.55
CA PHE A 153 -0.08 -2.38 15.14
C PHE A 153 1.25 -2.37 14.37
N ASN A 154 1.32 -3.14 13.30
CA ASN A 154 2.50 -3.22 12.42
C ASN A 154 2.17 -2.89 10.96
N MET A 155 0.92 -2.52 10.68
CA MET A 155 0.42 -2.18 9.34
C MET A 155 -0.60 -1.04 9.42
N ILE A 156 -0.59 -0.19 8.42
CA ILE A 156 -1.63 0.82 8.14
C ILE A 156 -2.15 0.59 6.73
N ARG A 157 -3.47 0.48 6.57
CA ARG A 157 -4.10 0.53 5.25
C ARG A 157 -4.48 1.98 4.95
N LYS A 158 -3.80 2.58 3.98
CA LYS A 158 -4.13 3.92 3.50
C LYS A 158 -5.32 3.82 2.55
N HIS A 159 -6.48 4.23 3.06
CA HIS A 159 -7.76 3.99 2.44
C HIS A 159 -8.12 5.07 1.41
N ILE A 160 -8.16 4.65 0.14
CA ILE A 160 -8.63 5.45 -1.03
C ILE A 160 -7.96 6.83 -1.14
N LYS A 161 -6.75 6.97 -0.62
CA LYS A 161 -5.98 8.22 -0.58
C LYS A 161 -4.51 7.95 -0.84
N ILE A 162 -3.85 8.88 -1.55
CA ILE A 162 -2.40 8.93 -1.69
C ILE A 162 -1.88 10.07 -0.83
N GLU A 163 -0.90 9.78 0.02
CA GLU A 163 -0.23 10.77 0.87
C GLU A 163 0.97 11.41 0.14
N PRO A 164 1.50 12.53 0.65
CA PRO A 164 2.82 13.02 0.24
C PRO A 164 3.89 11.94 0.45
N GLN A 165 4.89 11.84 -0.43
CA GLN A 165 5.93 10.81 -0.35
C GLN A 165 6.65 10.77 1.01
N ARG A 166 6.78 11.90 1.70
CA ARG A 166 7.37 11.97 3.04
C ARG A 166 6.59 11.18 4.10
N TRP A 167 5.27 10.99 3.94
CA TRP A 167 4.51 10.10 4.82
C TRP A 167 4.97 8.64 4.68
N TYR A 168 5.17 8.17 3.45
CA TYR A 168 5.70 6.82 3.21
C TYR A 168 7.15 6.69 3.69
N TYR A 169 7.98 7.73 3.51
CA TYR A 169 9.32 7.78 4.09
C TYR A 169 9.28 7.62 5.61
N HIS A 170 8.32 8.25 6.29
CA HIS A 170 8.15 8.05 7.73
C HIS A 170 7.73 6.61 8.07
N CYS A 171 6.86 5.98 7.29
CA CYS A 171 6.55 4.56 7.44
C CYS A 171 7.80 3.67 7.22
N ASP A 172 8.62 3.99 6.22
CA ASP A 172 9.84 3.25 5.90
C ASP A 172 10.85 3.29 7.05
N ARG A 173 11.11 4.46 7.64
CA ARG A 173 12.11 4.63 8.70
C ARG A 173 11.61 4.26 10.10
N ILE A 174 10.30 4.34 10.36
CA ILE A 174 9.69 3.95 11.64
C ILE A 174 9.43 2.45 11.66
N GLY A 175 9.24 1.84 10.51
CA GLY A 175 8.89 0.43 10.36
C GLY A 175 7.40 0.19 10.54
N MET A 176 6.61 0.67 9.58
CA MET A 176 5.17 0.44 9.50
C MET A 176 4.84 -0.07 8.09
N LEU A 177 4.26 -1.27 7.99
CA LEU A 177 3.80 -1.79 6.71
C LEU A 177 2.63 -0.94 6.18
N VAL A 178 2.55 -0.80 4.87
CA VAL A 178 1.48 -0.04 4.21
C VAL A 178 0.76 -0.93 3.19
N TRP A 179 -0.55 -0.99 3.30
CA TRP A 179 -1.44 -1.38 2.22
C TRP A 179 -1.94 -0.10 1.58
N GLN A 180 -1.68 0.06 0.30
CA GLN A 180 -2.03 1.27 -0.44
C GLN A 180 -3.21 1.02 -1.34
N ASP A 181 -4.34 1.66 -1.03
CA ASP A 181 -5.50 1.67 -1.91
C ASP A 181 -5.26 2.59 -3.11
N MET A 182 -5.78 2.18 -4.26
CA MET A 182 -5.95 3.10 -5.38
C MET A 182 -7.10 4.06 -5.09
N VAL A 183 -7.00 5.28 -5.59
CA VAL A 183 -8.06 6.28 -5.43
C VAL A 183 -9.25 5.85 -6.27
N ASN A 184 -10.27 5.33 -5.61
CA ASN A 184 -11.53 4.95 -6.26
C ASN A 184 -12.34 6.21 -6.58
N GLY A 185 -13.08 6.13 -7.66
CA GLY A 185 -13.94 7.21 -8.09
C GLY A 185 -14.87 6.72 -9.18
N GLY A 186 -15.71 7.60 -9.68
CA GLY A 186 -16.69 7.30 -10.71
C GLY A 186 -17.91 8.19 -10.55
N ARG A 187 -18.99 7.82 -11.21
CA ARG A 187 -20.31 8.42 -10.95
C ARG A 187 -20.95 7.74 -9.74
N GLU A 188 -22.07 8.27 -9.29
CA GLU A 188 -22.86 7.65 -8.25
C GLU A 188 -23.18 6.19 -8.59
N TYR A 189 -22.86 5.28 -7.66
CA TYR A 189 -23.21 3.86 -7.76
C TYR A 189 -24.61 3.60 -7.17
N LYS A 190 -25.21 2.47 -7.52
CA LYS A 190 -26.50 2.08 -6.97
C LYS A 190 -26.34 1.32 -5.65
N SER A 191 -26.65 1.98 -4.53
CA SER A 191 -26.48 1.44 -3.18
C SER A 191 -27.15 0.08 -2.96
N TRP A 192 -28.34 -0.16 -3.58
CA TRP A 192 -29.00 -1.46 -3.47
C TRP A 192 -28.16 -2.61 -4.05
N TYR A 193 -27.33 -2.34 -5.08
CA TYR A 193 -26.46 -3.33 -5.70
C TYR A 193 -25.10 -3.41 -4.98
N VAL A 194 -24.45 -2.27 -4.79
CA VAL A 194 -23.09 -2.22 -4.28
C VAL A 194 -23.02 -2.45 -2.76
N THR A 195 -24.02 -2.00 -2.01
CA THR A 195 -24.04 -2.13 -0.55
C THR A 195 -24.95 -3.27 -0.10
N TRP A 196 -26.26 -3.17 -0.36
CA TRP A 196 -27.25 -4.09 0.23
C TRP A 196 -27.13 -5.50 -0.31
N LEU A 197 -27.04 -5.66 -1.64
CA LEU A 197 -26.88 -6.99 -2.25
C LEU A 197 -25.55 -7.61 -1.85
N ALA A 198 -24.46 -6.83 -1.87
CA ALA A 198 -23.14 -7.30 -1.51
C ALA A 198 -23.09 -7.80 -0.05
N THR A 199 -23.64 -7.01 0.90
CA THR A 199 -23.75 -7.41 2.30
C THR A 199 -24.61 -8.66 2.48
N ALA A 200 -25.75 -8.77 1.77
CA ALA A 200 -26.61 -9.95 1.83
C ALA A 200 -25.97 -11.22 1.24
N MET A 201 -25.00 -11.05 0.33
CA MET A 201 -24.23 -12.15 -0.27
C MET A 201 -22.99 -12.50 0.53
N GLU A 202 -22.63 -11.72 1.54
CA GLU A 202 -21.50 -12.02 2.42
C GLU A 202 -21.72 -13.36 3.13
N GLY A 203 -20.68 -14.17 3.18
CA GLY A 203 -20.77 -15.54 3.68
C GLY A 203 -21.38 -16.55 2.70
N THR A 204 -21.87 -16.13 1.54
CA THR A 204 -22.26 -17.03 0.45
C THR A 204 -21.08 -17.29 -0.50
N HIS A 205 -21.11 -18.41 -1.22
CA HIS A 205 -20.14 -18.68 -2.29
C HIS A 205 -20.51 -18.00 -3.62
N ILE A 206 -21.54 -17.17 -3.64
CA ILE A 206 -22.01 -16.48 -4.83
C ILE A 206 -21.17 -15.21 -5.02
N ARG A 207 -20.58 -15.07 -6.22
CA ARG A 207 -19.78 -13.90 -6.57
C ARG A 207 -20.56 -12.99 -7.53
N ALA A 208 -20.85 -11.78 -7.10
CA ALA A 208 -21.37 -10.76 -7.99
C ALA A 208 -20.28 -10.32 -8.98
N LYS A 209 -20.63 -10.25 -10.27
CA LYS A 209 -19.68 -9.87 -11.32
C LYS A 209 -19.57 -8.36 -11.43
N ASP A 210 -18.35 -7.88 -11.73
CA ASP A 210 -18.01 -6.47 -11.97
C ASP A 210 -18.35 -5.98 -13.39
N THR A 211 -19.27 -6.66 -14.09
CA THR A 211 -19.67 -6.35 -15.46
C THR A 211 -20.81 -5.34 -15.56
N ARG A 212 -21.53 -5.11 -14.47
CA ARG A 212 -22.66 -4.17 -14.43
C ARG A 212 -22.21 -2.75 -14.14
N LEU A 213 -21.40 -2.17 -15.04
CA LEU A 213 -20.71 -0.90 -14.85
C LEU A 213 -21.61 0.28 -14.47
N HIS A 214 -22.87 0.29 -14.96
CA HIS A 214 -23.86 1.33 -14.64
C HIS A 214 -24.34 1.26 -13.17
N LEU A 215 -24.34 0.08 -12.56
CA LEU A 215 -24.66 -0.09 -11.14
C LEU A 215 -23.49 0.29 -10.24
N MET A 216 -22.27 0.13 -10.75
CA MET A 216 -21.01 0.42 -10.04
C MET A 216 -20.50 1.84 -10.30
N GLY A 217 -21.23 2.67 -11.05
CA GLY A 217 -20.83 4.06 -11.34
C GLY A 217 -19.63 4.22 -12.26
N ARG A 218 -19.27 3.21 -13.10
CA ARG A 218 -18.04 3.20 -13.90
C ARG A 218 -18.26 2.94 -15.40
N GLN A 219 -19.40 3.33 -15.92
CA GLN A 219 -19.70 3.10 -17.35
C GLN A 219 -18.96 4.06 -18.31
N ASP A 220 -18.42 5.18 -17.82
CA ASP A 220 -17.69 6.14 -18.64
C ASP A 220 -16.31 5.59 -19.04
N PRO A 221 -16.01 5.43 -20.35
CA PRO A 221 -14.71 4.94 -20.81
C PRO A 221 -13.55 5.88 -20.50
N THR A 222 -13.79 7.18 -20.43
CA THR A 222 -12.77 8.18 -20.09
C THR A 222 -12.34 8.01 -18.64
N GLY A 223 -13.31 7.88 -17.72
CA GLY A 223 -13.03 7.61 -16.32
C GLY A 223 -12.35 6.25 -16.08
N GLN A 224 -12.64 5.23 -16.92
CA GLN A 224 -11.91 3.95 -16.85
C GLN A 224 -10.43 4.12 -17.26
N LYS A 225 -10.13 4.86 -18.33
CA LYS A 225 -8.76 5.14 -18.77
C LYS A 225 -8.00 6.00 -17.76
N GLN A 226 -8.68 6.99 -17.18
CA GLN A 226 -8.09 7.83 -16.14
C GLN A 226 -7.69 7.00 -14.93
N PHE A 227 -8.57 6.14 -14.41
CA PHE A 227 -8.26 5.23 -13.31
C PHE A 227 -7.04 4.34 -13.63
N GLU A 228 -7.00 3.74 -14.84
CA GLU A 228 -5.86 2.91 -15.26
C GLU A 228 -4.54 3.71 -15.26
N SER A 229 -4.56 4.96 -15.75
CA SER A 229 -3.40 5.84 -15.77
C SER A 229 -2.95 6.21 -14.36
N GLU A 230 -3.88 6.65 -13.51
CA GLU A 230 -3.60 7.04 -12.12
C GLU A 230 -3.08 5.86 -11.28
N MET A 231 -3.61 4.65 -11.48
CA MET A 231 -3.12 3.45 -10.84
C MET A 231 -1.65 3.18 -11.20
N LYS A 232 -1.29 3.25 -12.48
CA LYS A 232 0.09 3.07 -12.95
C LYS A 232 1.01 4.13 -12.35
N GLU A 233 0.60 5.39 -12.37
CA GLU A 233 1.36 6.50 -11.79
C GLU A 233 1.56 6.33 -10.28
N THR A 234 0.53 5.91 -9.56
CA THR A 234 0.61 5.63 -8.12
C THR A 234 1.64 4.54 -7.82
N ILE A 235 1.56 3.42 -8.55
CA ILE A 235 2.50 2.31 -8.37
C ILE A 235 3.94 2.77 -8.67
N ARG A 236 4.17 3.46 -9.77
CA ARG A 236 5.49 3.95 -10.16
C ARG A 236 6.05 4.95 -9.15
N ARG A 237 5.22 5.88 -8.68
CA ARG A 237 5.63 6.93 -7.74
C ARG A 237 6.00 6.37 -6.36
N LEU A 238 5.30 5.34 -5.92
CA LEU A 238 5.49 4.73 -4.60
C LEU A 238 6.37 3.47 -4.64
N TYR A 239 6.88 3.11 -5.82
CA TYR A 239 7.64 1.87 -6.02
C TYR A 239 8.85 1.72 -5.08
N ASN A 240 9.57 2.80 -4.81
CA ASN A 240 10.80 2.75 -4.03
C ASN A 240 10.56 2.69 -2.51
N HIS A 241 9.31 2.83 -2.03
CA HIS A 241 8.99 2.77 -0.60
C HIS A 241 8.90 1.32 -0.10
N PRO A 242 9.84 0.83 0.74
CA PRO A 242 9.83 -0.55 1.21
C PRO A 242 8.65 -0.87 2.15
N SER A 243 8.09 0.11 2.83
CA SER A 243 6.91 -0.09 3.69
C SER A 243 5.67 -0.51 2.91
N VAL A 244 5.51 -0.06 1.67
CA VAL A 244 4.38 -0.47 0.82
C VAL A 244 4.57 -1.94 0.43
N VAL A 245 3.65 -2.80 0.87
CA VAL A 245 3.73 -4.25 0.68
C VAL A 245 2.54 -4.84 -0.09
N THR A 246 1.44 -4.08 -0.20
CA THR A 246 0.23 -4.52 -0.89
C THR A 246 -0.40 -3.35 -1.63
N TRP A 247 -0.76 -3.58 -2.88
CA TRP A 247 -1.62 -2.70 -3.67
C TRP A 247 -3.05 -3.16 -3.56
N VAL A 248 -3.96 -2.28 -3.13
CA VAL A 248 -5.40 -2.55 -3.08
C VAL A 248 -6.07 -1.81 -4.23
N ILE A 249 -6.60 -2.57 -5.21
CA ILE A 249 -7.05 -1.96 -6.47
C ILE A 249 -8.44 -1.36 -6.33
N PHE A 250 -9.40 -2.12 -5.80
CA PHE A 250 -10.77 -1.65 -5.57
C PHE A 250 -11.20 -1.91 -4.13
N ASN A 251 -12.06 -1.02 -3.62
CA ASN A 251 -12.70 -1.15 -2.32
C ASN A 251 -14.21 -1.25 -2.49
N GLU A 252 -14.82 -2.27 -1.89
CA GLU A 252 -16.27 -2.45 -1.72
C GLU A 252 -17.10 -2.27 -2.99
N GLY A 253 -16.53 -2.55 -4.16
CA GLY A 253 -17.21 -2.41 -5.44
C GLY A 253 -17.41 -0.97 -5.92
N TRP A 254 -16.88 0.03 -5.22
CA TRP A 254 -17.04 1.44 -5.58
C TRP A 254 -16.26 1.78 -6.84
N GLY A 255 -17.01 1.96 -7.94
CA GLY A 255 -16.40 2.20 -9.24
C GLY A 255 -15.56 1.06 -9.77
N GLN A 256 -15.75 -0.16 -9.28
CA GLN A 256 -15.05 -1.36 -9.71
C GLN A 256 -15.41 -1.74 -11.14
N PHE A 257 -14.41 -2.15 -11.92
CA PHE A 257 -14.59 -2.59 -13.30
C PHE A 257 -13.42 -3.44 -13.76
N LYS A 258 -13.70 -4.44 -14.60
CA LYS A 258 -12.65 -5.26 -15.27
C LYS A 258 -11.52 -5.64 -14.30
N THR A 259 -11.85 -6.07 -13.10
CA THR A 259 -10.91 -6.28 -12.00
C THR A 259 -9.72 -7.14 -12.40
N ARG A 260 -9.94 -8.24 -13.12
CA ARG A 260 -8.84 -9.10 -13.60
C ARG A 260 -7.85 -8.33 -14.47
N LYS A 261 -8.35 -7.53 -15.44
CA LYS A 261 -7.49 -6.71 -16.29
C LYS A 261 -6.69 -5.68 -15.46
N MET A 262 -7.32 -5.04 -14.48
CA MET A 262 -6.62 -4.07 -13.63
C MET A 262 -5.56 -4.75 -12.77
N THR A 263 -5.84 -5.97 -12.28
CA THR A 263 -4.87 -6.81 -11.56
C THR A 263 -3.65 -7.13 -12.43
N ASP A 264 -3.87 -7.56 -13.68
CA ASP A 264 -2.78 -7.90 -14.61
C ASP A 264 -1.91 -6.68 -14.92
N ILE A 265 -2.53 -5.49 -15.06
CA ILE A 265 -1.81 -4.23 -15.26
C ILE A 265 -0.98 -3.86 -14.01
N ALA A 266 -1.55 -3.98 -12.82
CA ALA A 266 -0.82 -3.70 -11.59
C ALA A 266 0.37 -4.65 -11.40
N LEU A 267 0.20 -5.94 -11.68
CA LEU A 267 1.29 -6.93 -11.68
C LEU A 267 2.38 -6.60 -12.70
N ALA A 268 2.03 -6.09 -13.88
CA ALA A 268 3.01 -5.68 -14.89
C ALA A 268 3.84 -4.45 -14.45
N GLU A 269 3.25 -3.54 -13.67
CA GLU A 269 3.96 -2.39 -13.10
C GLU A 269 4.84 -2.79 -11.91
N ASP A 270 4.35 -3.72 -11.06
CA ASP A 270 5.06 -4.15 -9.87
C ASP A 270 4.72 -5.59 -9.45
N HIS A 271 5.67 -6.49 -9.61
CA HIS A 271 5.60 -7.89 -9.18
C HIS A 271 6.26 -8.16 -7.82
N THR A 272 6.70 -7.12 -7.11
CA THR A 272 7.43 -7.22 -5.84
C THR A 272 6.53 -6.99 -4.61
N ARG A 273 5.24 -6.72 -4.83
CA ARG A 273 4.21 -6.53 -3.80
C ARG A 273 3.03 -7.45 -4.05
N LEU A 274 2.24 -7.65 -3.01
CA LEU A 274 0.98 -8.38 -3.10
C LEU A 274 -0.10 -7.50 -3.71
N ILE A 275 -1.13 -8.17 -4.27
CA ILE A 275 -2.30 -7.48 -4.80
C ILE A 275 -3.57 -7.99 -4.12
N ASP A 276 -4.29 -7.06 -3.50
CA ASP A 276 -5.69 -7.19 -3.14
C ASP A 276 -6.54 -6.56 -4.24
N SER A 277 -7.10 -7.39 -5.10
CA SER A 277 -7.78 -6.93 -6.31
C SER A 277 -9.13 -6.28 -6.05
N ALA A 278 -9.82 -6.73 -5.00
CA ALA A 278 -11.14 -6.24 -4.60
C ALA A 278 -11.29 -6.45 -3.09
N SER A 279 -11.01 -5.42 -2.33
CA SER A 279 -11.12 -5.46 -0.88
C SER A 279 -12.59 -5.49 -0.46
N GLY A 280 -12.94 -6.49 0.33
CA GLY A 280 -14.30 -6.77 0.76
C GLY A 280 -15.12 -7.49 -0.30
N TRP A 281 -16.10 -6.80 -0.83
CA TRP A 281 -17.13 -7.37 -1.72
C TRP A 281 -16.69 -7.42 -3.19
N PHE A 282 -17.44 -8.12 -4.02
CA PHE A 282 -17.22 -8.26 -5.47
C PHE A 282 -15.89 -8.90 -5.86
N ASP A 283 -15.37 -9.81 -5.03
CA ASP A 283 -14.17 -10.60 -5.38
C ASP A 283 -14.35 -11.33 -6.72
N GLN A 284 -13.41 -11.10 -7.65
CA GLN A 284 -13.42 -11.73 -8.98
C GLN A 284 -12.50 -12.95 -9.06
N GLY A 285 -11.97 -13.43 -7.93
CA GLY A 285 -11.10 -14.61 -7.85
C GLY A 285 -9.72 -14.39 -8.45
N CYS A 286 -9.19 -13.18 -8.41
CA CYS A 286 -7.84 -12.81 -8.85
C CYS A 286 -7.10 -12.07 -7.73
N GLY A 287 -5.79 -11.82 -7.93
CA GLY A 287 -4.90 -11.29 -6.91
C GLY A 287 -4.47 -12.33 -5.87
N ASP A 288 -3.64 -11.90 -4.94
CA ASP A 288 -3.02 -12.75 -3.92
C ASP A 288 -3.92 -12.96 -2.70
N ILE A 289 -4.80 -12.00 -2.44
CA ILE A 289 -5.58 -11.89 -1.22
C ILE A 289 -7.07 -12.08 -1.53
N LYS A 290 -7.75 -12.84 -0.69
CA LYS A 290 -9.19 -12.82 -0.55
C LYS A 290 -9.54 -11.98 0.66
N SER A 291 -9.98 -10.77 0.42
CA SER A 291 -10.43 -9.84 1.44
C SER A 291 -11.84 -10.15 1.93
N ILE A 292 -12.06 -9.91 3.22
CA ILE A 292 -13.36 -10.01 3.89
C ILE A 292 -13.58 -8.69 4.63
N HIS A 293 -14.78 -8.09 4.43
CA HIS A 293 -15.28 -7.00 5.25
C HIS A 293 -16.48 -7.50 6.04
N ASP A 294 -16.39 -7.49 7.35
CA ASP A 294 -17.49 -7.91 8.22
C ASP A 294 -17.67 -6.96 9.40
N TYR A 295 -18.79 -6.25 9.42
CA TYR A 295 -19.13 -5.29 10.46
C TYR A 295 -20.26 -5.75 11.37
N PHE A 296 -21.03 -6.75 10.93
CA PHE A 296 -22.34 -7.05 11.50
C PHE A 296 -22.44 -8.46 12.11
N PHE A 297 -21.72 -9.42 11.54
CA PHE A 297 -21.85 -10.83 11.91
C PHE A 297 -20.73 -11.29 12.83
N PRO A 298 -20.89 -12.41 13.54
CA PRO A 298 -19.78 -13.07 14.21
C PRO A 298 -18.72 -13.53 13.21
N LEU A 299 -17.48 -13.17 13.46
CA LEU A 299 -16.38 -13.49 12.57
C LEU A 299 -16.18 -15.01 12.46
N ASN A 300 -16.37 -15.56 11.29
CA ASN A 300 -16.09 -16.95 10.96
C ASN A 300 -15.23 -17.01 9.70
N ILE A 301 -13.89 -16.97 9.88
CA ILE A 301 -12.94 -16.90 8.78
C ILE A 301 -12.33 -18.26 8.56
N THR A 302 -12.58 -18.85 7.39
CA THR A 302 -11.98 -20.11 6.97
C THR A 302 -10.89 -19.86 5.93
N PRO A 303 -9.72 -20.51 6.04
CA PRO A 303 -8.68 -20.44 5.02
C PRO A 303 -9.19 -20.97 3.67
N GLU A 304 -8.78 -20.29 2.60
CA GLU A 304 -9.08 -20.68 1.21
C GLU A 304 -7.78 -20.85 0.39
N LYS A 305 -7.93 -20.98 -0.95
CA LYS A 305 -6.80 -21.16 -1.87
C LYS A 305 -5.89 -19.93 -1.99
N ARG A 306 -6.40 -18.74 -1.67
CA ARG A 306 -5.64 -17.49 -1.56
C ARG A 306 -5.48 -17.13 -0.08
N VAL A 307 -4.57 -16.21 0.22
CA VAL A 307 -4.50 -15.65 1.58
C VAL A 307 -5.85 -15.04 1.93
N THR A 308 -6.47 -15.54 2.98
CA THR A 308 -7.71 -14.95 3.50
C THR A 308 -7.34 -13.88 4.53
N ALA A 309 -7.81 -12.67 4.34
CA ALA A 309 -7.57 -11.53 5.22
C ALA A 309 -8.88 -10.84 5.59
N LEU A 310 -9.06 -10.60 6.88
CA LEU A 310 -10.11 -9.71 7.38
C LEU A 310 -9.56 -8.29 7.25
N THR A 311 -9.96 -7.60 6.18
CA THR A 311 -9.37 -6.32 5.78
C THR A 311 -10.11 -5.12 6.32
N GLU A 312 -11.39 -5.30 6.67
CA GLU A 312 -12.14 -4.32 7.43
C GLU A 312 -13.13 -5.00 8.38
N PHE A 313 -13.17 -4.53 9.62
CA PHE A 313 -14.10 -4.99 10.65
C PHE A 313 -14.18 -3.97 11.79
N GLY A 314 -15.18 -4.11 12.65
CA GLY A 314 -15.37 -3.25 13.80
C GLY A 314 -16.11 -1.97 13.44
N GLY A 315 -15.41 -0.86 13.19
CA GLY A 315 -16.04 0.43 12.92
C GLY A 315 -16.84 0.96 14.11
N TYR A 316 -16.29 0.79 15.32
CA TYR A 316 -16.92 1.23 16.56
C TYR A 316 -16.65 2.68 16.82
N SER A 317 -17.68 3.43 17.23
CA SER A 317 -17.57 4.84 17.53
C SER A 317 -17.96 5.16 18.96
N LEU A 318 -17.17 6.03 19.57
CA LEU A 318 -17.43 6.63 20.88
C LEU A 318 -17.16 8.12 20.79
N GLN A 319 -18.18 8.95 20.99
CA GLN A 319 -17.99 10.38 21.03
C GLN A 319 -17.29 10.78 22.34
N ILE A 320 -16.19 11.48 22.21
CA ILE A 320 -15.47 12.06 23.35
C ILE A 320 -15.59 13.57 23.26
N PRO A 321 -16.26 14.25 24.21
CA PRO A 321 -16.42 15.70 24.19
C PRO A 321 -15.06 16.41 24.04
N LYS A 322 -15.01 17.45 23.22
CA LYS A 322 -13.81 18.23 22.88
C LYS A 322 -12.70 17.49 22.13
N HIS A 323 -12.97 16.26 21.65
CA HIS A 323 -12.03 15.47 20.84
C HIS A 323 -12.64 15.00 19.51
N SER A 324 -13.81 15.48 19.17
CA SER A 324 -14.46 15.18 17.88
C SER A 324 -14.44 16.43 17.00
N MET A 325 -14.12 16.27 15.72
CA MET A 325 -14.21 17.37 14.73
C MET A 325 -15.63 17.90 14.59
N TYR A 326 -16.62 17.03 14.77
CA TYR A 326 -18.04 17.35 14.70
C TYR A 326 -18.76 16.79 15.91
N GLU A 327 -19.33 17.68 16.72
CA GLU A 327 -19.86 17.28 18.03
C GLU A 327 -21.31 16.79 18.01
N LYS A 328 -22.04 17.00 16.91
CA LYS A 328 -23.47 16.66 16.85
C LYS A 328 -23.72 15.20 16.48
N ASP A 329 -22.99 14.69 15.47
CA ASP A 329 -23.19 13.35 14.94
C ASP A 329 -21.86 12.63 14.82
N ILE A 330 -21.85 11.33 15.13
CA ILE A 330 -20.72 10.44 14.90
C ILE A 330 -21.14 9.30 14.00
N TYR A 331 -20.26 8.92 13.09
CA TYR A 331 -20.44 7.76 12.24
C TYR A 331 -19.82 6.53 12.87
N GLY A 332 -20.47 5.38 12.71
CA GLY A 332 -19.94 4.07 13.08
C GLY A 332 -20.99 2.98 12.95
N TYR A 333 -20.55 1.75 12.68
CA TYR A 333 -21.45 0.60 12.60
C TYR A 333 -22.02 0.22 13.97
N LYS A 334 -21.27 0.50 15.05
CA LYS A 334 -21.75 0.41 16.44
C LYS A 334 -21.33 1.65 17.21
N ILE A 335 -22.31 2.39 17.73
CA ILE A 335 -22.09 3.64 18.49
C ILE A 335 -22.24 3.34 19.98
N PHE A 336 -21.21 3.68 20.75
CA PHE A 336 -21.19 3.48 22.20
C PHE A 336 -21.35 4.80 22.93
N LYS A 337 -22.11 4.77 24.03
CA LYS A 337 -22.32 5.93 24.91
C LYS A 337 -21.37 5.96 26.11
N ARG A 338 -20.65 4.88 26.40
CA ARG A 338 -19.77 4.75 27.59
C ARG A 338 -18.49 4.02 27.23
N LYS A 339 -17.33 4.52 27.69
CA LYS A 339 -16.00 3.94 27.48
C LYS A 339 -15.89 2.48 27.91
N LYS A 340 -16.49 2.11 29.06
CA LYS A 340 -16.41 0.74 29.63
C LYS A 340 -17.02 -0.30 28.67
N ILE A 341 -18.18 -0.01 28.10
CA ILE A 341 -18.87 -0.94 27.18
C ILE A 341 -18.10 -1.07 25.87
N SER A 342 -17.49 0.01 25.38
CA SER A 342 -16.64 -0.01 24.19
C SER A 342 -15.41 -0.93 24.39
N ALA A 343 -14.70 -0.77 25.50
CA ALA A 343 -13.50 -1.54 25.81
C ALA A 343 -13.77 -3.04 26.03
N GLU A 344 -14.88 -3.40 26.63
CA GLU A 344 -15.27 -4.82 26.86
C GLU A 344 -15.60 -5.52 25.53
N ARG A 345 -16.23 -4.84 24.58
CA ARG A 345 -16.57 -5.42 23.27
C ARG A 345 -15.42 -5.44 22.26
N MET A 346 -14.36 -4.68 22.47
CA MET A 346 -13.13 -4.78 21.67
C MET A 346 -12.24 -5.96 22.07
N LYS A 347 -12.50 -6.58 23.22
CA LYS A 347 -11.74 -7.74 23.74
C LYS A 347 -12.30 -9.09 23.30
N ASN A 348 -13.55 -9.12 22.86
CA ASN A 348 -14.27 -10.29 22.36
C ASN A 348 -14.40 -10.23 20.82
#